data_d0ca640f95488da6e8159664d9f33117
#
_entry.id   d0ca640f95488da6e8159664d9f33117
#
_cell.length_a   1.000
_cell.length_b   1.000
_cell.length_c   1.000
_cell.angle_alpha   90.00
_cell.angle_beta   90.00
_cell.angle_gamma   90.00
#
_symmetry.space_group_name_H-M   'P 1'
#
loop_
_entity.id
_entity.type
_entity.pdbx_description
1 polymer ?
#
loop_
_entity_poly.entity_id
_entity_poly.type
_entity_poly.pdbx_seq_one_letter_code
_entity_poly.pdbx_strand_id
1 'polypeptide(L)'
;VYQGNADVIVCDGFIGNVALKISESLAEMIGENLKQIFMANWLTKLGYYLIKPNFINFKKKVDHSETGGAPLLGVNGVCIIAHGSSSPKAIKNAIVCAKELVEKKNE
;
A
#
# COMPACT_ATOMS: atom_id res chain seq x y z
N VAL A 1 -13.68 7.15 -1.25
CA VAL A 1 -12.73 6.06 -1.09
C VAL A 1 -11.99 6.23 0.24
N TYR A 2 -11.33 7.34 0.51
CA TYR A 2 -10.46 7.55 1.68
C TYR A 2 -11.18 7.95 2.98
N GLN A 3 -12.47 8.23 2.95
CA GLN A 3 -13.25 8.67 4.12
C GLN A 3 -13.76 7.53 5.01
N GLY A 4 -13.61 6.28 4.58
CA GLY A 4 -14.02 5.11 5.35
C GLY A 4 -15.54 4.94 5.51
N ASN A 5 -16.35 5.56 4.65
CA ASN A 5 -17.81 5.51 4.73
C ASN A 5 -18.41 4.28 4.03
N ALA A 6 -17.59 3.39 3.47
CA ALA A 6 -18.01 2.19 2.78
C ALA A 6 -17.02 1.07 3.06
N ASP A 7 -17.52 -0.12 3.32
CA ASP A 7 -16.71 -1.32 3.54
C ASP A 7 -16.19 -1.92 2.23
N VAL A 8 -16.98 -1.81 1.16
CA VAL A 8 -16.66 -2.31 -0.18
C VAL A 8 -17.03 -1.26 -1.23
N ILE A 9 -16.13 -1.03 -2.17
CA ILE A 9 -16.33 -0.14 -3.32
C ILE A 9 -16.20 -0.97 -4.59
N VAL A 10 -17.27 -1.02 -5.37
CA VAL A 10 -17.29 -1.69 -6.68
C VAL A 10 -17.23 -0.66 -7.78
N CYS A 11 -16.33 -0.86 -8.73
CA CYS A 11 -16.18 0.01 -9.89
C CYS A 11 -15.76 -0.80 -11.11
N ASP A 12 -15.84 -0.17 -12.28
CA ASP A 12 -15.25 -0.72 -13.50
C ASP A 12 -13.74 -0.90 -13.34
N GLY A 13 -13.18 -2.02 -13.84
CA GLY A 13 -11.78 -2.38 -13.64
C GLY A 13 -10.79 -1.36 -14.24
N PHE A 14 -11.14 -0.75 -15.38
CA PHE A 14 -10.31 0.30 -15.99
C PHE A 14 -10.31 1.56 -15.12
N ILE A 15 -11.49 2.01 -14.70
CA ILE A 15 -11.65 3.20 -13.83
C ILE A 15 -10.95 2.96 -12.49
N GLY A 16 -11.12 1.77 -11.90
CA GLY A 16 -10.44 1.39 -10.67
C GLY A 16 -8.92 1.43 -10.78
N ASN A 17 -8.38 0.91 -11.89
CA ASN A 17 -6.93 0.93 -12.13
C ASN A 17 -6.39 2.35 -12.30
N VAL A 18 -7.11 3.22 -13.03
CA VAL A 18 -6.75 4.65 -13.18
C VAL A 18 -6.76 5.33 -11.81
N ALA A 19 -7.80 5.13 -11.01
CA ALA A 19 -7.90 5.70 -9.68
C ALA A 19 -6.75 5.25 -8.76
N LEU A 20 -6.39 3.97 -8.78
CA LEU A 20 -5.25 3.43 -8.04
C LEU A 20 -3.94 4.06 -8.48
N LYS A 21 -3.68 4.16 -9.78
CA LYS A 21 -2.44 4.76 -10.31
C LYS A 21 -2.31 6.25 -9.97
N ILE A 22 -3.40 7.01 -10.03
CA ILE A 22 -3.42 8.41 -9.59
C ILE A 22 -3.12 8.49 -8.10
N SER A 23 -3.74 7.64 -7.29
CA SER A 23 -3.54 7.63 -5.84
C SER A 23 -2.10 7.26 -5.45
N GLU A 24 -1.51 6.26 -6.11
CA GLU A 24 -0.10 5.86 -5.93
C GLU A 24 0.84 7.02 -6.26
N SER A 25 0.68 7.62 -7.44
CA SER A 25 1.52 8.74 -7.88
C SER A 25 1.38 9.96 -6.97
N LEU A 26 0.17 10.24 -6.48
CA LEU A 26 -0.06 11.33 -5.53
C LEU A 26 0.62 11.07 -4.19
N ALA A 27 0.55 9.84 -3.68
CA ALA A 27 1.20 9.46 -2.43
C ALA A 27 2.74 9.56 -2.54
N GLU A 28 3.32 9.13 -3.66
CA GLU A 28 4.75 9.26 -3.96
C GLU A 28 5.16 10.73 -4.02
N MET A 29 4.43 11.55 -4.77
CA MET A 29 4.70 12.99 -4.89
C MET A 29 4.66 13.69 -3.54
N ILE A 30 3.65 13.42 -2.71
CA ILE A 30 3.55 13.96 -1.35
C ILE A 30 4.74 13.51 -0.50
N GLY A 31 5.11 12.24 -0.57
CA GLY A 31 6.24 11.69 0.16
C GLY A 31 7.58 12.34 -0.20
N GLU A 32 7.82 12.58 -1.49
CA GLU A 32 9.02 13.27 -1.97
C GLU A 32 9.06 14.74 -1.55
N ASN A 33 7.94 15.47 -1.68
CA ASN A 33 7.84 16.86 -1.24
C ASN A 33 8.07 17.00 0.27
N LEU A 34 7.47 16.13 1.08
CA LEU A 34 7.70 16.10 2.53
C LEU A 34 9.17 15.85 2.86
N LYS A 35 9.81 14.90 2.15
CA LYS A 35 11.25 14.65 2.32
C LYS A 35 12.09 15.88 2.00
N GLN A 36 11.80 16.58 0.92
CA GLN A 36 12.50 17.82 0.56
C GLN A 36 12.33 18.88 1.66
N ILE A 37 11.12 19.10 2.15
CA ILE A 37 10.84 20.05 3.24
C ILE A 37 11.65 19.71 4.50
N PHE A 38 11.66 18.44 4.90
CA PHE A 38 12.39 17.99 6.08
C PHE A 38 13.91 18.07 5.91
N MET A 39 14.42 17.99 4.69
CA MET A 39 15.85 18.08 4.40
C MET A 39 16.33 19.51 4.05
N ALA A 40 15.44 20.52 4.03
CA ALA A 40 15.72 21.86 3.57
C ALA A 40 16.79 22.59 4.44
N ASN A 41 16.74 22.40 5.77
CA ASN A 41 17.70 23.03 6.68
C ASN A 41 17.91 22.19 7.95
N TRP A 42 18.85 22.62 8.82
CA TRP A 42 19.19 21.86 10.03
C TRP A 42 18.07 21.81 11.08
N LEU A 43 17.25 22.87 11.19
CA LEU A 43 16.11 22.92 12.10
C LEU A 43 15.01 21.93 11.68
N THR A 44 14.69 21.87 10.38
CA THR A 44 13.70 20.93 9.85
C THR A 44 14.19 19.48 9.98
N LYS A 45 15.49 19.23 9.82
CA LYS A 45 16.08 17.91 10.09
C LYS A 45 15.94 17.49 11.55
N LEU A 46 16.17 18.41 12.48
CA LEU A 46 15.98 18.15 13.92
C LEU A 46 14.51 17.82 14.21
N GLY A 47 13.57 18.62 13.67
CA GLY A 47 12.13 18.34 13.74
C GLY A 47 11.75 16.98 13.19
N TYR A 48 12.31 16.59 12.04
CA TYR A 48 12.11 15.27 11.46
C TYR A 48 12.55 14.15 12.40
N TYR A 49 13.70 14.30 13.06
CA TYR A 49 14.18 13.30 14.02
C TYR A 49 13.20 13.06 15.16
N LEU A 50 12.54 14.11 15.65
CA LEU A 50 11.55 14.01 16.73
C LEU A 50 10.27 13.31 16.28
N ILE A 51 9.80 13.54 15.06
CA ILE A 51 8.56 12.95 14.54
C ILE A 51 8.79 11.61 13.81
N LYS A 52 10.03 11.22 13.57
CA LYS A 52 10.40 10.03 12.78
C LYS A 52 9.64 8.75 13.17
N PRO A 53 9.46 8.40 14.45
CA PRO A 53 8.71 7.19 14.82
C PRO A 53 7.25 7.23 14.33
N ASN A 54 6.61 8.38 14.48
CA ASN A 54 5.22 8.58 14.05
C ASN A 54 5.10 8.59 12.52
N PHE A 55 6.10 9.16 11.84
CA PHE A 55 6.17 9.19 10.39
C PHE A 55 6.37 7.78 9.79
N ILE A 56 7.19 6.95 10.41
CA ILE A 56 7.37 5.54 10.00
C ILE A 56 6.05 4.77 10.15
N ASN A 57 5.33 4.97 11.25
CA ASN A 57 4.04 4.33 11.47
C ASN A 57 2.99 4.79 10.45
N PHE A 58 2.97 6.06 10.10
CA PHE A 58 2.12 6.59 9.04
C PHE A 58 2.47 5.97 7.68
N LYS A 59 3.77 5.94 7.34
CA LYS A 59 4.24 5.34 6.08
C LYS A 59 3.81 3.87 5.97
N LYS A 60 3.94 3.07 7.02
CA LYS A 60 3.48 1.68 7.04
C LYS A 60 1.99 1.52 6.75
N LYS A 61 1.14 2.45 7.22
CA LYS A 61 -0.31 2.42 6.96
C LYS A 61 -0.67 2.72 5.50
N VAL A 62 0.17 3.48 4.81
CA VAL A 62 -0.05 3.89 3.41
C VAL A 62 0.70 2.98 2.43
N ASP A 63 1.69 2.23 2.92
CA ASP A 63 2.55 1.37 2.10
C ASP A 63 1.86 0.04 1.78
N HIS A 64 1.42 -0.11 0.54
CA HIS A 64 0.80 -1.33 0.02
C HIS A 64 1.74 -2.55 0.04
N SER A 65 3.05 -2.36 0.18
CA SER A 65 4.01 -3.47 0.24
C SER A 65 3.85 -4.34 1.49
N GLU A 66 3.26 -3.80 2.55
CA GLU A 66 2.94 -4.55 3.78
C GLU A 66 1.83 -5.59 3.54
N THR A 67 0.88 -5.31 2.63
CA THR A 67 -0.22 -6.22 2.29
C THR A 67 0.20 -7.31 1.30
N GLY A 68 1.25 -7.06 0.51
CA GLY A 68 1.84 -8.02 -0.43
C GLY A 68 1.09 -8.17 -1.75
N GLY A 69 -0.22 -7.96 -1.78
CA GLY A 69 -1.05 -8.06 -2.98
C GLY A 69 -2.52 -8.20 -2.65
N ALA A 70 -3.36 -8.21 -3.68
CA ALA A 70 -4.81 -8.35 -3.56
C ALA A 70 -5.28 -9.70 -4.13
N PRO A 71 -6.21 -10.41 -3.45
CA PRO A 71 -6.78 -11.63 -4.01
C PRO A 71 -7.67 -11.30 -5.21
N LEU A 72 -7.50 -12.05 -6.30
CA LEU A 72 -8.37 -12.01 -7.48
C LEU A 72 -9.65 -12.78 -7.17
N LEU A 73 -10.76 -12.06 -7.09
CA LEU A 73 -12.07 -12.66 -6.84
C LEU A 73 -12.70 -13.19 -8.12
N GLY A 74 -13.60 -14.17 -7.99
CA GLY A 74 -14.34 -14.74 -9.12
C GLY A 74 -13.59 -15.82 -9.92
N VAL A 75 -12.44 -16.28 -9.43
CA VAL A 75 -11.67 -17.37 -10.03
C VAL A 75 -11.80 -18.66 -9.20
N ASN A 76 -11.68 -19.81 -9.86
CA ASN A 76 -11.66 -21.08 -9.17
C ASN A 76 -10.24 -21.42 -8.72
N GLY A 77 -9.89 -20.97 -7.52
CA GLY A 77 -8.56 -21.13 -6.93
C GLY A 77 -8.11 -19.87 -6.19
N VAL A 78 -6.90 -19.90 -5.65
CA VAL A 78 -6.26 -18.74 -5.00
C VAL A 78 -5.30 -18.09 -5.99
N CYS A 79 -5.56 -16.83 -6.31
CA CYS A 79 -4.70 -16.01 -7.15
C CYS A 79 -4.48 -14.67 -6.44
N ILE A 80 -3.22 -14.29 -6.24
CA ILE A 80 -2.84 -13.00 -5.64
C ILE A 80 -2.22 -12.13 -6.72
N ILE A 81 -2.77 -10.94 -6.91
CA ILE A 81 -2.25 -9.94 -7.83
C ILE A 81 -1.28 -9.05 -7.06
N ALA A 82 -0.01 -9.08 -7.45
CA ALA A 82 1.04 -8.20 -6.95
C ALA A 82 1.32 -7.07 -7.95
N HIS A 83 1.94 -5.99 -7.46
CA HIS A 83 2.34 -4.87 -8.31
C HIS A 83 3.61 -5.20 -9.10
N GLY A 84 3.75 -4.66 -10.32
CA GLY A 84 4.94 -4.88 -11.15
C GLY A 84 6.27 -4.38 -10.53
N SER A 85 6.20 -3.40 -9.64
CA SER A 85 7.34 -2.87 -8.86
C SER A 85 7.44 -3.45 -7.44
N SER A 86 6.79 -4.59 -7.17
CA SER A 86 6.79 -5.21 -5.85
C SER A 86 8.20 -5.55 -5.36
N SER A 87 8.50 -5.14 -4.13
CA SER A 87 9.75 -5.50 -3.44
C SER A 87 9.78 -6.99 -3.10
N PRO A 88 10.96 -7.58 -2.82
CA PRO A 88 11.05 -8.95 -2.32
C PRO A 88 10.18 -9.22 -1.09
N LYS A 89 10.05 -8.22 -0.20
CA LYS A 89 9.17 -8.29 0.97
C LYS A 89 7.70 -8.38 0.57
N ALA A 90 7.26 -7.58 -0.40
CA ALA A 90 5.88 -7.61 -0.89
C ALA A 90 5.55 -8.96 -1.53
N ILE A 91 6.46 -9.52 -2.33
CA ILE A 91 6.28 -10.86 -2.93
C ILE A 91 6.20 -11.95 -1.84
N LYS A 92 7.07 -11.90 -0.82
CA LYS A 92 6.99 -12.80 0.33
C LYS A 92 5.61 -12.71 1.01
N ASN A 93 5.13 -11.50 1.28
CA ASN A 93 3.83 -11.28 1.91
C ASN A 93 2.67 -11.79 1.02
N ALA A 94 2.76 -11.63 -0.30
CA ALA A 94 1.80 -12.18 -1.25
C ALA A 94 1.72 -13.71 -1.17
N ILE A 95 2.86 -14.38 -1.07
CA ILE A 95 2.92 -15.84 -0.92
C ILE A 95 2.31 -16.29 0.43
N VAL A 96 2.60 -15.57 1.52
CA VAL A 96 2.00 -15.85 2.82
C VAL A 96 0.48 -15.66 2.77
N CYS A 97 0.00 -14.57 2.18
CA CYS A 97 -1.43 -14.34 1.98
C CYS A 97 -2.09 -15.47 1.18
N ALA A 98 -1.47 -15.91 0.09
CA ALA A 98 -1.97 -17.03 -0.70
C ALA A 98 -2.08 -18.32 0.13
N LYS A 99 -1.07 -18.62 0.94
CA LYS A 99 -1.07 -19.77 1.84
C LYS A 99 -2.24 -19.71 2.83
N GLU A 100 -2.42 -18.58 3.52
CA GLU A 100 -3.50 -18.39 4.49
C GLU A 100 -4.89 -18.56 3.86
N LEU A 101 -5.08 -18.06 2.62
CA LEU A 101 -6.34 -18.22 1.90
C LEU A 101 -6.61 -19.68 1.50
N VAL A 102 -5.59 -20.45 1.16
CA VAL A 102 -5.73 -21.89 0.88
C VAL A 102 -6.09 -22.66 2.15
N GLU A 103 -5.44 -22.35 3.27
CA GLU A 103 -5.72 -23.00 4.55
C GLU A 103 -7.15 -22.74 5.01
N LYS A 104 -7.62 -21.49 4.97
CA LYS A 104 -9.01 -21.11 5.30
C LYS A 104 -10.09 -21.73 4.40
N LYS A 105 -9.73 -22.06 3.16
CA LYS A 105 -10.68 -22.72 2.23
C LYS A 105 -10.85 -24.21 2.54
N ASN A 106 -9.91 -24.80 3.26
CA ASN A 106 -9.93 -26.23 3.61
C ASN A 106 -10.54 -26.50 5.00
N GLU A 107 -10.91 -25.45 5.74
CA GLU A 107 -11.72 -25.50 6.97
C GLU A 107 -13.21 -25.37 6.64
#